data_674c300a1020e964ef751dab21095882
#
_entry.id   674c300a1020e964ef751dab21095882
#
_cell.length_a   1.000
_cell.length_b   1.000
_cell.length_c   1.000
_cell.angle_alpha   90.00
_cell.angle_beta   90.00
_cell.angle_gamma   90.00
#
_symmetry.space_group_name_H-M   'P 1'
#
loop_
_entity.id
_entity.type
_entity.pdbx_description
1 polymer ?
#
loop_
_entity_poly.entity_id
_entity_poly.type
_entity_poly.pdbx_seq_one_letter_code
_entity_poly.pdbx_strand_id
1 'polypeptide(L)'
;MKFNRRVFPIHEDALTTNHLSIGYLNPKTVIASDINLNFRRRRLYCIIGPNGSGKTTLLRTLSGFLKPLAGQITISGKILSQFSPSSLSTCISIVLTKQPALPLLTVYEVVAMGRQPYTGFWGHLTPSDKAVVHDVLQMVGIHCKAAEFFDHLSDGEKQKVMIAKALAQQTPYIFLDEPAAFLDFPSRIEIMQLLANISHQQNKTILISTHDVPLAFRQADEIILMATDKPIVSGVPNEIFASSLLEDYFEHNGKKFNPFSFDYGVEQTQGLPVFIDVNEELHPLIAAFISTQLFIQSIPAAATATVPIAS
;
A
#
# COMPACT_ATOMS: atom_id res chain seq x y z
N MET A 1 8.16 -18.18 -17.74
CA MET A 1 6.68 -18.09 -17.91
C MET A 1 6.36 -16.71 -18.44
N LYS A 2 5.73 -16.58 -19.62
CA LYS A 2 5.30 -15.27 -20.13
C LYS A 2 4.11 -14.82 -19.31
N PHE A 3 4.25 -13.79 -18.49
CA PHE A 3 3.10 -13.13 -17.86
C PHE A 3 2.18 -12.63 -18.98
N ASN A 4 1.03 -13.27 -19.09
CA ASN A 4 0.03 -12.89 -20.06
C ASN A 4 -0.51 -11.51 -19.62
N ARG A 5 -0.25 -10.47 -20.41
CA ARG A 5 -0.87 -9.15 -20.21
C ARG A 5 -2.39 -9.36 -20.34
N ARG A 6 -3.06 -9.57 -19.21
CA ARG A 6 -4.52 -9.60 -19.21
C ARG A 6 -5.00 -8.21 -19.59
N VAL A 7 -5.50 -8.08 -20.80
CA VAL A 7 -6.28 -6.91 -21.22
C VAL A 7 -7.61 -7.00 -20.48
N PHE A 8 -7.72 -6.28 -19.37
CA PHE A 8 -8.97 -6.19 -18.62
C PHE A 8 -9.89 -5.17 -19.28
N PRO A 9 -11.21 -5.43 -19.33
CA PRO A 9 -12.15 -4.41 -19.78
C PRO A 9 -11.99 -3.15 -18.90
N ILE A 10 -11.86 -2.00 -19.56
CA ILE A 10 -11.77 -0.69 -18.89
C ILE A 10 -13.15 -0.44 -18.27
N HIS A 11 -13.23 -0.54 -16.93
CA HIS A 11 -14.42 -0.06 -16.24
C HIS A 11 -14.43 1.46 -16.33
N GLU A 12 -15.55 2.04 -16.77
CA GLU A 12 -15.71 3.49 -16.97
C GLU A 12 -15.32 4.34 -15.75
N ASP A 13 -15.30 3.74 -14.58
CA ASP A 13 -15.01 4.37 -13.30
C ASP A 13 -13.61 4.06 -12.71
N ALA A 14 -12.66 3.63 -13.51
CA ALA A 14 -11.32 3.27 -13.04
C ALA A 14 -10.33 4.44 -13.16
N LEU A 15 -9.31 4.45 -12.28
CA LEU A 15 -8.08 5.20 -12.52
C LEU A 15 -7.13 4.29 -13.30
N THR A 16 -6.65 4.77 -14.44
CA THR A 16 -5.75 3.98 -15.30
C THR A 16 -4.53 4.77 -15.71
N THR A 17 -3.44 4.07 -15.99
CA THR A 17 -2.24 4.64 -16.62
C THR A 17 -1.99 3.97 -17.95
N ASN A 18 -1.53 4.74 -18.94
CA ASN A 18 -1.22 4.25 -20.27
C ASN A 18 0.14 4.76 -20.71
N HIS A 19 1.11 3.84 -20.88
CA HIS A 19 2.51 4.13 -21.20
C HIS A 19 3.11 5.26 -20.35
N LEU A 20 2.72 5.30 -19.05
CA LEU A 20 3.12 6.37 -18.15
C LEU A 20 4.61 6.28 -17.83
N SER A 21 5.31 7.42 -17.93
CA SER A 21 6.68 7.59 -17.46
C SER A 21 6.71 8.62 -16.33
N ILE A 22 7.39 8.27 -15.24
CA ILE A 22 7.50 9.08 -14.03
C ILE A 22 8.94 9.47 -13.75
N GLY A 23 9.13 10.61 -13.10
CA GLY A 23 10.44 11.14 -12.74
C GLY A 23 10.42 12.64 -12.54
N TYR A 24 11.57 13.27 -12.68
CA TYR A 24 11.78 14.70 -12.47
C TYR A 24 12.30 15.39 -13.75
N LEU A 25 11.94 16.67 -13.92
CA LEU A 25 12.35 17.44 -15.09
C LEU A 25 13.69 18.17 -14.87
N ASN A 26 14.00 18.59 -13.65
CA ASN A 26 15.20 19.36 -13.32
C ASN A 26 15.97 18.75 -12.13
N PRO A 27 17.10 18.03 -12.35
CA PRO A 27 17.56 17.50 -13.64
C PRO A 27 16.59 16.43 -14.19
N LYS A 28 16.57 16.25 -15.51
CA LYS A 28 15.72 15.23 -16.13
C LYS A 28 16.18 13.84 -15.70
N THR A 29 15.37 13.18 -14.89
CA THR A 29 15.63 11.83 -14.37
C THR A 29 14.39 11.01 -14.57
N VAL A 30 14.47 9.93 -15.34
CA VAL A 30 13.39 8.94 -15.48
C VAL A 30 13.57 7.90 -14.37
N ILE A 31 12.51 7.67 -13.59
CA ILE A 31 12.50 6.68 -12.51
C ILE A 31 11.89 5.37 -12.98
N ALA A 32 10.78 5.45 -13.69
CA ALA A 32 10.15 4.30 -14.31
C ALA A 32 9.39 4.74 -15.57
N SER A 33 9.26 3.85 -16.53
CA SER A 33 8.62 4.08 -17.81
C SER A 33 7.71 2.91 -18.20
N ASP A 34 6.86 3.12 -19.19
CA ASP A 34 5.90 2.14 -19.71
C ASP A 34 4.97 1.56 -18.63
N ILE A 35 4.53 2.40 -17.70
CA ILE A 35 3.66 1.99 -16.60
C ILE A 35 2.23 1.89 -17.09
N ASN A 36 1.67 0.69 -17.03
CA ASN A 36 0.32 0.36 -17.46
C ASN A 36 -0.42 -0.30 -16.29
N LEU A 37 -1.13 0.49 -15.48
CA LEU A 37 -1.87 0.07 -14.29
C LEU A 37 -3.36 0.36 -14.44
N ASN A 38 -4.18 -0.45 -13.79
CA ASN A 38 -5.63 -0.28 -13.73
C ASN A 38 -6.11 -0.46 -12.29
N PHE A 39 -6.50 0.64 -11.65
CA PHE A 39 -6.97 0.66 -10.26
C PHE A 39 -8.48 0.50 -10.22
N ARG A 40 -8.94 -0.71 -9.90
CA ARG A 40 -10.37 -1.03 -9.75
C ARG A 40 -10.91 -0.45 -8.46
N ARG A 41 -12.19 -0.15 -8.42
CA ARG A 41 -12.89 0.32 -7.22
C ARG A 41 -12.89 -0.72 -6.10
N ARG A 42 -13.00 -0.25 -4.86
CA ARG A 42 -13.17 -1.06 -3.65
C ARG A 42 -12.00 -2.02 -3.41
N ARG A 43 -10.77 -1.57 -3.69
CA ARG A 43 -9.57 -2.37 -3.50
C ARG A 43 -8.50 -1.59 -2.76
N LEU A 44 -7.76 -2.33 -1.95
CA LEU A 44 -6.53 -1.90 -1.34
C LEU A 44 -5.34 -2.35 -2.19
N TYR A 45 -4.61 -1.39 -2.73
CA TYR A 45 -3.37 -1.59 -3.47
C TYR A 45 -2.18 -1.25 -2.60
N CYS A 46 -1.18 -2.13 -2.57
CA CYS A 46 0.10 -1.84 -1.90
C CYS A 46 1.23 -1.77 -2.92
N ILE A 47 1.91 -0.63 -2.99
CA ILE A 47 3.16 -0.47 -3.74
C ILE A 47 4.29 -0.88 -2.81
N ILE A 48 5.03 -1.91 -3.19
CA ILE A 48 6.19 -2.41 -2.45
C ILE A 48 7.44 -2.42 -3.32
N GLY A 49 8.58 -2.32 -2.69
CA GLY A 49 9.88 -2.32 -3.36
C GLY A 49 10.94 -1.64 -2.51
N PRO A 50 12.22 -1.75 -2.88
CA PRO A 50 13.34 -1.14 -2.16
C PRO A 50 13.18 0.38 -1.99
N ASN A 51 13.94 0.94 -1.03
CA ASN A 51 14.03 2.38 -0.89
C ASN A 51 14.65 2.99 -2.15
N GLY A 52 14.11 4.14 -2.59
CA GLY A 52 14.57 4.79 -3.81
C GLY A 52 13.96 4.23 -5.11
N SER A 53 13.15 3.17 -5.09
CA SER A 53 12.51 2.61 -6.30
C SER A 53 11.47 3.51 -6.97
N GLY A 54 11.09 4.64 -6.33
CA GLY A 54 10.15 5.60 -6.93
C GLY A 54 8.70 5.50 -6.46
N LYS A 55 8.38 4.76 -5.40
CA LYS A 55 7.02 4.60 -4.86
C LYS A 55 6.33 5.94 -4.60
N THR A 56 6.99 6.83 -3.85
CA THR A 56 6.49 8.20 -3.59
C THR A 56 6.33 9.01 -4.88
N THR A 57 7.24 8.84 -5.86
CA THR A 57 7.15 9.53 -7.15
C THR A 57 5.94 9.05 -7.94
N LEU A 58 5.66 7.76 -7.93
CA LEU A 58 4.45 7.20 -8.57
C LEU A 58 3.19 7.77 -7.91
N LEU A 59 3.09 7.72 -6.58
CA LEU A 59 1.94 8.29 -5.85
C LEU A 59 1.72 9.78 -6.15
N ARG A 60 2.80 10.58 -6.14
CA ARG A 60 2.72 12.00 -6.47
C ARG A 60 2.33 12.26 -7.92
N THR A 61 2.76 11.41 -8.85
CA THR A 61 2.38 11.54 -10.25
C THR A 61 0.91 11.15 -10.45
N LEU A 62 0.45 10.05 -9.85
CA LEU A 62 -0.95 9.62 -9.91
C LEU A 62 -1.91 10.63 -9.27
N SER A 63 -1.46 11.36 -8.24
CA SER A 63 -2.26 12.40 -7.57
C SER A 63 -2.20 13.78 -8.23
N GLY A 64 -1.41 13.93 -9.32
CA GLY A 64 -1.28 15.20 -10.03
C GLY A 64 -0.30 16.20 -9.39
N PHE A 65 0.40 15.84 -8.30
CA PHE A 65 1.44 16.70 -7.70
C PHE A 65 2.71 16.77 -8.56
N LEU A 66 2.98 15.72 -9.32
CA LEU A 66 4.05 15.70 -10.31
C LEU A 66 3.46 15.46 -11.69
N LYS A 67 3.97 16.19 -12.68
CA LYS A 67 3.57 15.98 -14.06
C LYS A 67 4.23 14.70 -14.60
N PRO A 68 3.49 13.86 -15.35
CA PRO A 68 4.09 12.76 -16.10
C PRO A 68 5.19 13.26 -17.04
N LEU A 69 6.26 12.48 -17.19
CA LEU A 69 7.29 12.73 -18.20
C LEU A 69 6.82 12.31 -19.59
N ALA A 70 6.01 11.25 -19.68
CA ALA A 70 5.33 10.77 -20.89
C ALA A 70 4.11 9.93 -20.51
N GLY A 71 3.28 9.58 -21.50
CA GLY A 71 2.05 8.82 -21.28
C GLY A 71 0.94 9.63 -20.63
N GLN A 72 -0.07 8.96 -20.15
CA GLN A 72 -1.24 9.63 -19.56
C GLN A 72 -1.84 8.85 -18.40
N ILE A 73 -2.54 9.59 -17.54
CA ILE A 73 -3.35 9.06 -16.43
C ILE A 73 -4.78 9.48 -16.71
N THR A 74 -5.73 8.56 -16.56
CA THR A 74 -7.15 8.86 -16.69
C THR A 74 -7.91 8.47 -15.42
N ILE A 75 -8.90 9.28 -15.06
CA ILE A 75 -9.84 9.04 -13.97
C ILE A 75 -11.23 9.05 -14.56
N SER A 76 -11.94 7.94 -14.49
CA SER A 76 -13.29 7.79 -15.07
C SER A 76 -13.36 8.30 -16.52
N GLY A 77 -12.39 7.90 -17.34
CA GLY A 77 -12.29 8.25 -18.76
C GLY A 77 -11.77 9.66 -19.07
N LYS A 78 -11.58 10.54 -18.08
CA LYS A 78 -11.06 11.90 -18.28
C LYS A 78 -9.57 11.95 -17.94
N ILE A 79 -8.76 12.58 -18.82
CA ILE A 79 -7.30 12.71 -18.63
C ILE A 79 -7.02 13.61 -17.41
N LEU A 80 -6.08 13.20 -16.55
CA LEU A 80 -5.72 13.89 -15.31
C LEU A 80 -5.36 15.38 -15.53
N SER A 81 -4.63 15.70 -16.61
CA SER A 81 -4.25 17.08 -16.92
C SER A 81 -5.41 18.01 -17.28
N GLN A 82 -6.60 17.47 -17.52
CA GLN A 82 -7.82 18.24 -17.82
C GLN A 82 -8.61 18.60 -16.55
N PHE A 83 -8.20 18.10 -15.38
CA PHE A 83 -8.82 18.46 -14.12
C PHE A 83 -8.26 19.77 -13.61
N SER A 84 -9.14 20.66 -13.15
CA SER A 84 -8.71 21.79 -12.32
C SER A 84 -8.28 21.29 -10.93
N PRO A 85 -7.42 22.03 -10.22
CA PRO A 85 -7.06 21.64 -8.84
C PRO A 85 -8.27 21.39 -7.93
N SER A 86 -9.31 22.22 -8.05
CA SER A 86 -10.55 22.05 -7.29
C SER A 86 -11.30 20.77 -7.67
N SER A 87 -11.44 20.44 -8.96
CA SER A 87 -12.11 19.21 -9.38
C SER A 87 -11.28 17.96 -9.04
N LEU A 88 -9.95 18.05 -9.08
CA LEU A 88 -9.08 16.94 -8.71
C LEU A 88 -9.15 16.65 -7.19
N SER A 89 -9.27 17.70 -6.36
CA SER A 89 -9.41 17.55 -4.92
C SER A 89 -10.73 16.88 -4.47
N THR A 90 -11.72 16.79 -5.35
CA THR A 90 -12.92 15.96 -5.09
C THR A 90 -12.78 14.53 -5.62
N CYS A 91 -11.72 14.21 -6.34
CA CYS A 91 -11.45 12.87 -6.88
C CYS A 91 -10.40 12.11 -6.06
N ILE A 92 -9.33 12.79 -5.65
CA ILE A 92 -8.19 12.17 -4.96
C ILE A 92 -7.89 12.91 -3.67
N SER A 93 -7.71 12.17 -2.58
CA SER A 93 -7.08 12.63 -1.35
C SER A 93 -5.72 11.97 -1.17
N ILE A 94 -4.79 12.67 -0.51
CA ILE A 94 -3.45 12.18 -0.28
C ILE A 94 -2.99 12.42 1.16
N VAL A 95 -2.32 11.43 1.73
CA VAL A 95 -1.60 11.52 3.00
C VAL A 95 -0.13 11.24 2.70
N LEU A 96 0.74 12.20 3.01
CA LEU A 96 2.18 12.08 2.81
C LEU A 96 2.86 11.58 4.08
N THR A 97 4.01 10.94 3.94
CA THR A 97 4.82 10.40 5.04
C THR A 97 5.19 11.47 6.07
N LYS A 98 5.59 12.66 5.60
CA LYS A 98 5.88 13.79 6.50
C LYS A 98 4.60 14.50 6.86
N GLN A 99 4.24 14.39 8.14
CA GLN A 99 3.11 15.12 8.68
C GLN A 99 3.51 16.60 8.87
N PRO A 100 2.62 17.54 8.51
CA PRO A 100 2.86 18.95 8.79
C PRO A 100 2.83 19.19 10.30
N ALA A 101 3.67 20.09 10.82
CA ALA A 101 3.46 20.65 12.15
C ALA A 101 2.17 21.48 12.12
N LEU A 102 1.22 21.15 12.99
CA LEU A 102 -0.07 21.81 13.10
C LEU A 102 -0.28 22.31 14.53
N PRO A 103 0.60 23.21 15.01
CA PRO A 103 0.50 23.72 16.38
C PRO A 103 -0.84 24.41 16.58
N LEU A 104 -1.41 24.24 17.75
CA LEU A 104 -2.65 24.89 18.20
C LEU A 104 -3.94 24.47 17.48
N LEU A 105 -3.87 23.47 16.59
CA LEU A 105 -5.08 22.91 15.99
C LEU A 105 -5.55 21.69 16.78
N THR A 106 -6.84 21.64 17.04
CA THR A 106 -7.50 20.46 17.60
C THR A 106 -7.63 19.35 16.55
N VAL A 107 -7.77 18.12 17.02
CA VAL A 107 -8.06 16.95 16.15
C VAL A 107 -9.26 17.23 15.24
N TYR A 108 -10.33 17.80 15.80
CA TYR A 108 -11.52 18.18 15.03
C TYR A 108 -11.19 19.16 13.90
N GLU A 109 -10.43 20.22 14.19
CA GLU A 109 -10.05 21.22 13.18
C GLU A 109 -9.17 20.64 12.08
N VAL A 110 -8.20 19.77 12.44
CA VAL A 110 -7.38 19.08 11.43
C VAL A 110 -8.22 18.22 10.50
N VAL A 111 -9.18 17.45 11.04
CA VAL A 111 -10.06 16.62 10.20
C VAL A 111 -11.02 17.50 9.38
N ALA A 112 -11.50 18.59 9.94
CA ALA A 112 -12.36 19.57 9.26
C ALA A 112 -11.70 20.21 8.03
N MET A 113 -10.35 20.36 8.01
CA MET A 113 -9.62 20.79 6.82
C MET A 113 -9.85 19.88 5.61
N GLY A 114 -10.22 18.61 5.82
CA GLY A 114 -10.62 17.70 4.74
C GLY A 114 -11.87 18.16 3.99
N ARG A 115 -12.67 19.04 4.58
CA ARG A 115 -13.88 19.62 3.94
C ARG A 115 -13.59 20.83 3.06
N GLN A 116 -12.34 21.31 3.01
CA GLN A 116 -11.94 22.49 2.23
C GLN A 116 -12.43 22.49 0.77
N PRO A 117 -12.46 21.37 0.02
CA PRO A 117 -12.99 21.36 -1.35
C PRO A 117 -14.49 21.70 -1.45
N TYR A 118 -15.22 21.60 -0.36
CA TYR A 118 -16.69 21.81 -0.31
C TYR A 118 -17.09 23.10 0.42
N THR A 119 -16.15 23.72 1.13
CA THR A 119 -16.39 25.01 1.80
C THR A 119 -16.10 26.15 0.83
N GLY A 120 -16.89 27.21 0.90
CA GLY A 120 -16.64 28.41 0.12
C GLY A 120 -15.37 29.14 0.58
N PHE A 121 -15.15 30.33 0.03
CA PHE A 121 -13.97 31.17 0.30
C PHE A 121 -13.69 31.41 1.80
N TRP A 122 -14.74 31.51 2.59
CA TRP A 122 -14.65 31.74 4.04
C TRP A 122 -14.43 30.49 4.88
N GLY A 123 -14.39 29.31 4.27
CA GLY A 123 -14.13 28.06 5.00
C GLY A 123 -15.19 27.64 6.01
N HIS A 124 -16.40 28.23 5.97
CA HIS A 124 -17.48 27.89 6.92
C HIS A 124 -18.00 26.49 6.67
N LEU A 125 -18.00 25.66 7.73
CA LEU A 125 -18.58 24.33 7.70
C LEU A 125 -20.09 24.38 7.82
N THR A 126 -20.78 23.75 6.89
CA THR A 126 -22.22 23.51 6.98
C THR A 126 -22.53 22.44 8.04
N PRO A 127 -23.80 22.31 8.49
CA PRO A 127 -24.17 21.18 9.37
C PRO A 127 -23.84 19.81 8.79
N SER A 128 -23.94 19.64 7.47
CA SER A 128 -23.56 18.40 6.76
C SER A 128 -22.05 18.16 6.86
N ASP A 129 -21.20 19.18 6.70
CA ASP A 129 -19.75 19.05 6.83
C ASP A 129 -19.36 18.63 8.25
N LYS A 130 -20.02 19.21 9.27
CA LYS A 130 -19.79 18.84 10.67
C LYS A 130 -20.17 17.40 10.95
N ALA A 131 -21.26 16.91 10.36
CA ALA A 131 -21.66 15.51 10.47
C ALA A 131 -20.60 14.59 9.85
N VAL A 132 -20.10 14.89 8.64
CA VAL A 132 -19.02 14.13 8.01
C VAL A 132 -17.78 14.08 8.89
N VAL A 133 -17.35 15.19 9.48
CA VAL A 133 -16.20 15.24 10.38
C VAL A 133 -16.42 14.33 11.59
N HIS A 134 -17.59 14.37 12.20
CA HIS A 134 -17.93 13.53 13.34
C HIS A 134 -17.91 12.04 12.98
N ASP A 135 -18.53 11.67 11.85
CA ASP A 135 -18.62 10.28 11.39
C ASP A 135 -17.24 9.68 11.10
N VAL A 136 -16.35 10.44 10.45
CA VAL A 136 -15.00 9.94 10.18
C VAL A 136 -14.13 9.83 11.43
N LEU A 137 -14.29 10.72 12.41
CA LEU A 137 -13.63 10.61 13.71
C LEU A 137 -14.06 9.35 14.47
N GLN A 138 -15.34 8.99 14.40
CA GLN A 138 -15.85 7.72 14.94
C GLN A 138 -15.29 6.52 14.18
N MET A 139 -15.29 6.58 12.83
CA MET A 139 -14.82 5.50 11.97
C MET A 139 -13.36 5.12 12.23
N VAL A 140 -12.49 6.10 12.47
CA VAL A 140 -11.07 5.85 12.78
C VAL A 140 -10.81 5.64 14.28
N GLY A 141 -11.83 5.70 15.13
CA GLY A 141 -11.73 5.42 16.56
C GLY A 141 -11.03 6.51 17.38
N ILE A 142 -11.08 7.79 16.94
CA ILE A 142 -10.39 8.89 17.65
C ILE A 142 -11.34 10.01 18.12
N HIS A 143 -12.63 9.77 18.07
CA HIS A 143 -13.65 10.77 18.41
C HIS A 143 -13.54 11.34 19.84
N CYS A 144 -13.08 10.49 20.80
CA CYS A 144 -12.89 10.92 22.19
C CYS A 144 -11.84 12.04 22.34
N LYS A 145 -10.95 12.16 21.38
CA LYS A 145 -9.84 13.13 21.36
C LYS A 145 -10.09 14.33 20.46
N ALA A 146 -11.33 14.53 20.00
CA ALA A 146 -11.68 15.57 19.04
C ALA A 146 -11.29 16.98 19.48
N ALA A 147 -11.32 17.26 20.80
CA ALA A 147 -10.95 18.55 21.39
C ALA A 147 -9.47 18.65 21.81
N GLU A 148 -8.72 17.54 21.74
CA GLU A 148 -7.27 17.56 22.05
C GLU A 148 -6.49 18.24 20.94
N PHE A 149 -5.35 18.86 21.29
CA PHE A 149 -4.45 19.41 20.27
C PHE A 149 -3.72 18.28 19.54
N PHE A 150 -3.63 18.44 18.22
CA PHE A 150 -3.00 17.45 17.33
C PHE A 150 -1.56 17.10 17.74
N ASP A 151 -0.79 18.10 18.15
CA ASP A 151 0.63 17.91 18.52
C ASP A 151 0.81 17.08 19.81
N HIS A 152 -0.22 16.97 20.67
CA HIS A 152 -0.18 16.19 21.89
C HIS A 152 -0.45 14.69 21.69
N LEU A 153 -0.84 14.29 20.48
CA LEU A 153 -1.16 12.91 20.14
C LEU A 153 0.11 12.07 19.94
N SER A 154 -0.01 10.76 20.18
CA SER A 154 0.98 9.78 19.74
C SER A 154 1.06 9.71 18.21
N ASP A 155 2.14 9.15 17.66
CA ASP A 155 2.31 9.06 16.20
C ASP A 155 1.21 8.22 15.54
N GLY A 156 0.76 7.13 16.19
CA GLY A 156 -0.36 6.31 15.70
C GLY A 156 -1.68 7.08 15.69
N GLU A 157 -1.95 7.89 16.71
CA GLU A 157 -3.14 8.75 16.77
C GLU A 157 -3.07 9.87 15.74
N LYS A 158 -1.91 10.51 15.57
CA LYS A 158 -1.69 11.49 14.51
C LYS A 158 -1.96 10.89 13.14
N GLN A 159 -1.52 9.67 12.92
CA GLN A 159 -1.78 8.97 11.67
C GLN A 159 -3.27 8.71 11.44
N LYS A 160 -4.01 8.28 12.47
CA LYS A 160 -5.48 8.14 12.41
C LYS A 160 -6.16 9.46 12.06
N VAL A 161 -5.71 10.58 12.64
CA VAL A 161 -6.24 11.92 12.32
C VAL A 161 -5.99 12.30 10.87
N MET A 162 -4.79 12.01 10.33
CA MET A 162 -4.48 12.29 8.93
C MET A 162 -5.31 11.43 7.96
N ILE A 163 -5.57 10.17 8.33
CA ILE A 163 -6.48 9.29 7.58
C ILE A 163 -7.92 9.84 7.66
N ALA A 164 -8.39 10.24 8.85
CA ALA A 164 -9.71 10.87 9.02
C ALA A 164 -9.86 12.13 8.17
N LYS A 165 -8.84 13.00 8.13
CA LYS A 165 -8.81 14.17 7.24
C LYS A 165 -8.98 13.78 5.77
N ALA A 166 -8.27 12.75 5.31
CA ALA A 166 -8.39 12.27 3.94
C ALA A 166 -9.77 11.67 3.65
N LEU A 167 -10.37 10.97 4.62
CA LEU A 167 -11.73 10.43 4.53
C LEU A 167 -12.79 11.53 4.53
N ALA A 168 -12.61 12.59 5.33
CA ALA A 168 -13.51 13.74 5.37
C ALA A 168 -13.60 14.47 4.03
N GLN A 169 -12.60 14.34 3.17
CA GLN A 169 -12.61 14.84 1.80
C GLN A 169 -13.57 14.04 0.88
N GLN A 170 -14.06 12.88 1.30
CA GLN A 170 -15.05 12.03 0.60
C GLN A 170 -14.68 11.66 -0.85
N THR A 171 -13.41 11.59 -1.16
CA THR A 171 -12.93 11.22 -2.50
C THR A 171 -13.08 9.72 -2.77
N PRO A 172 -13.24 9.29 -4.03
CA PRO A 172 -13.23 7.87 -4.41
C PRO A 172 -11.84 7.23 -4.30
N TYR A 173 -10.76 8.01 -4.46
CA TYR A 173 -9.37 7.54 -4.39
C TYR A 173 -8.66 8.17 -3.20
N ILE A 174 -7.94 7.34 -2.43
CA ILE A 174 -7.14 7.77 -1.28
C ILE A 174 -5.74 7.20 -1.45
N PHE A 175 -4.74 8.07 -1.50
CA PHE A 175 -3.34 7.69 -1.63
C PHE A 175 -2.60 7.98 -0.32
N LEU A 176 -1.82 7.00 0.16
CA LEU A 176 -1.07 7.14 1.40
C LEU A 176 0.39 6.74 1.15
N ASP A 177 1.28 7.65 1.45
CA ASP A 177 2.72 7.43 1.33
C ASP A 177 3.27 7.00 2.68
N GLU A 178 3.58 5.70 2.80
CA GLU A 178 4.09 5.04 4.02
C GLU A 178 3.27 5.33 5.29
N PRO A 179 1.95 5.06 5.31
CA PRO A 179 1.08 5.45 6.42
C PRO A 179 1.39 4.73 7.74
N ALA A 180 2.15 3.65 7.72
CA ALA A 180 2.53 2.89 8.89
C ALA A 180 4.01 3.09 9.28
N ALA A 181 4.74 4.00 8.61
CA ALA A 181 6.11 4.32 8.96
C ALA A 181 6.18 4.92 10.38
N PHE A 182 7.25 4.60 11.10
CA PHE A 182 7.52 5.10 12.47
C PHE A 182 6.54 4.63 13.55
N LEU A 183 5.56 3.78 13.21
CA LEU A 183 4.64 3.20 14.18
C LEU A 183 5.22 1.91 14.77
N ASP A 184 4.83 1.60 16.01
CA ASP A 184 5.05 0.30 16.62
C ASP A 184 4.27 -0.81 15.89
N PHE A 185 4.65 -2.05 16.11
CA PHE A 185 4.07 -3.18 15.38
C PHE A 185 2.54 -3.31 15.51
N PRO A 186 1.94 -3.20 16.74
CA PRO A 186 0.48 -3.23 16.89
C PRO A 186 -0.22 -2.12 16.11
N SER A 187 0.29 -0.89 16.19
CA SER A 187 -0.29 0.27 15.50
C SER A 187 -0.21 0.14 13.97
N ARG A 188 0.87 -0.46 13.42
CA ARG A 188 0.95 -0.76 11.98
C ARG A 188 -0.16 -1.69 11.53
N ILE A 189 -0.38 -2.78 12.28
CA ILE A 189 -1.45 -3.75 11.96
C ILE A 189 -2.81 -3.05 12.00
N GLU A 190 -3.06 -2.25 13.04
CA GLU A 190 -4.32 -1.54 13.20
C GLU A 190 -4.60 -0.58 12.04
N ILE A 191 -3.61 0.23 11.63
CA ILE A 191 -3.75 1.16 10.51
C ILE A 191 -4.00 0.41 9.20
N MET A 192 -3.29 -0.66 8.93
CA MET A 192 -3.48 -1.43 7.70
C MET A 192 -4.84 -2.12 7.64
N GLN A 193 -5.31 -2.69 8.77
CA GLN A 193 -6.65 -3.27 8.87
C GLN A 193 -7.73 -2.20 8.70
N LEU A 194 -7.56 -1.03 9.31
CA LEU A 194 -8.46 0.10 9.14
C LEU A 194 -8.60 0.49 7.67
N LEU A 195 -7.48 0.63 6.94
CA LEU A 195 -7.48 1.00 5.53
C LEU A 195 -8.11 -0.08 4.64
N ALA A 196 -7.85 -1.37 4.91
CA ALA A 196 -8.51 -2.47 4.22
C ALA A 196 -10.03 -2.45 4.43
N ASN A 197 -10.48 -2.27 5.67
CA ASN A 197 -11.91 -2.18 5.99
C ASN A 197 -12.59 -0.99 5.30
N ILE A 198 -11.93 0.19 5.31
CA ILE A 198 -12.44 1.38 4.63
C ILE A 198 -12.57 1.14 3.13
N SER A 199 -11.58 0.53 2.50
CA SER A 199 -11.60 0.25 1.06
C SER A 199 -12.82 -0.60 0.68
N HIS A 200 -13.08 -1.67 1.42
CA HIS A 200 -14.15 -2.61 1.13
C HIS A 200 -15.54 -2.09 1.52
N GLN A 201 -15.66 -1.45 2.70
CA GLN A 201 -16.96 -1.04 3.25
C GLN A 201 -17.43 0.31 2.75
N GLN A 202 -16.49 1.25 2.47
CA GLN A 202 -16.80 2.63 2.08
C GLN A 202 -16.68 2.86 0.56
N ASN A 203 -16.55 1.81 -0.23
CA ASN A 203 -16.43 1.87 -1.69
C ASN A 203 -15.26 2.78 -2.14
N LYS A 204 -14.13 2.74 -1.40
CA LYS A 204 -12.93 3.53 -1.70
C LYS A 204 -11.87 2.67 -2.40
N THR A 205 -11.13 3.28 -3.29
CA THR A 205 -9.89 2.69 -3.82
C THR A 205 -8.73 3.32 -3.07
N ILE A 206 -7.98 2.49 -2.35
CA ILE A 206 -6.87 2.95 -1.52
C ILE A 206 -5.57 2.45 -2.11
N LEU A 207 -4.61 3.33 -2.29
CA LEU A 207 -3.27 3.02 -2.76
C LEU A 207 -2.25 3.43 -1.70
N ILE A 208 -1.47 2.47 -1.23
CA ILE A 208 -0.48 2.66 -0.16
C ILE A 208 0.90 2.34 -0.70
N SER A 209 1.89 3.21 -0.44
CA SER A 209 3.29 2.78 -0.50
C SER A 209 3.70 2.24 0.87
N THR A 210 4.45 1.14 0.90
CA THR A 210 4.96 0.58 2.15
C THR A 210 6.26 -0.20 1.91
N HIS A 211 7.09 -0.27 2.94
CA HIS A 211 8.25 -1.16 2.99
C HIS A 211 7.97 -2.42 3.85
N ASP A 212 6.81 -2.48 4.51
CA ASP A 212 6.36 -3.65 5.29
C ASP A 212 5.73 -4.69 4.35
N VAL A 213 6.59 -5.51 3.74
CA VAL A 213 6.19 -6.52 2.76
C VAL A 213 5.23 -7.54 3.36
N PRO A 214 5.50 -8.14 4.56
CA PRO A 214 4.59 -9.10 5.18
C PRO A 214 3.18 -8.54 5.36
N LEU A 215 3.08 -7.30 5.83
CA LEU A 215 1.80 -6.68 6.12
C LEU A 215 1.04 -6.33 4.84
N ALA A 216 1.76 -5.89 3.79
CA ALA A 216 1.18 -5.69 2.46
C ALA A 216 0.56 -6.98 1.91
N PHE A 217 1.28 -8.11 1.99
CA PHE A 217 0.78 -9.40 1.51
C PHE A 217 -0.45 -9.92 2.27
N ARG A 218 -0.59 -9.57 3.55
CA ARG A 218 -1.74 -9.96 4.37
C ARG A 218 -2.99 -9.14 4.11
N GLN A 219 -2.85 -7.88 3.73
CA GLN A 219 -3.96 -6.93 3.73
C GLN A 219 -4.36 -6.44 2.33
N ALA A 220 -3.44 -6.45 1.36
CA ALA A 220 -3.71 -5.93 0.03
C ALA A 220 -4.55 -6.88 -0.81
N ASP A 221 -5.45 -6.31 -1.61
CA ASP A 221 -6.13 -7.02 -2.70
C ASP A 221 -5.22 -7.19 -3.92
N GLU A 222 -4.30 -6.23 -4.11
CA GLU A 222 -3.36 -6.24 -5.22
C GLU A 222 -2.03 -5.59 -4.82
N ILE A 223 -0.93 -6.22 -5.20
CA ILE A 223 0.43 -5.76 -4.97
C ILE A 223 0.98 -5.14 -6.24
N ILE A 224 1.68 -4.02 -6.13
CA ILE A 224 2.43 -3.38 -7.20
C ILE A 224 3.91 -3.43 -6.80
N LEU A 225 4.70 -4.17 -7.58
CA LEU A 225 6.15 -4.29 -7.40
C LEU A 225 6.87 -3.17 -8.16
N MET A 226 7.76 -2.47 -7.46
CA MET A 226 8.65 -1.47 -8.03
C MET A 226 10.09 -1.70 -7.62
N ALA A 227 11.01 -1.73 -8.58
CA ALA A 227 12.44 -1.70 -8.35
C ALA A 227 13.13 -0.86 -9.44
N THR A 228 14.34 -0.39 -9.15
CA THR A 228 15.14 0.37 -10.13
C THR A 228 15.45 -0.50 -11.32
N ASP A 229 15.32 0.06 -12.52
CA ASP A 229 15.62 -0.60 -13.80
C ASP A 229 14.79 -1.86 -14.08
N LYS A 230 13.67 -2.06 -13.37
CA LYS A 230 12.74 -3.15 -13.62
C LYS A 230 11.37 -2.64 -14.03
N PRO A 231 10.62 -3.39 -14.85
CA PRO A 231 9.25 -3.03 -15.19
C PRO A 231 8.38 -3.07 -13.93
N ILE A 232 7.38 -2.19 -13.85
CA ILE A 232 6.38 -2.27 -12.78
C ILE A 232 5.45 -3.42 -13.07
N VAL A 233 5.25 -4.30 -12.08
CA VAL A 233 4.37 -5.47 -12.16
C VAL A 233 3.28 -5.34 -11.11
N SER A 234 2.04 -5.66 -11.48
CA SER A 234 0.93 -5.76 -10.51
C SER A 234 0.27 -7.14 -10.58
N GLY A 235 -0.21 -7.60 -9.44
CA GLY A 235 -0.91 -8.88 -9.34
C GLY A 235 -1.49 -9.12 -7.95
N VAL A 236 -2.32 -10.15 -7.82
CA VAL A 236 -2.82 -10.55 -6.50
C VAL A 236 -1.68 -11.13 -5.65
N PRO A 237 -1.72 -10.97 -4.31
CA PRO A 237 -0.63 -11.39 -3.43
C PRO A 237 -0.14 -12.82 -3.68
N ASN A 238 -1.05 -13.78 -3.81
CA ASN A 238 -0.70 -15.19 -4.01
C ASN A 238 0.03 -15.46 -5.34
N GLU A 239 -0.35 -14.78 -6.43
CA GLU A 239 0.33 -14.92 -7.73
C GLU A 239 1.74 -14.32 -7.68
N ILE A 240 1.90 -13.16 -7.03
CA ILE A 240 3.22 -12.53 -6.82
C ILE A 240 4.10 -13.41 -5.96
N PHE A 241 3.57 -13.97 -4.86
CA PHE A 241 4.31 -14.83 -3.95
C PHE A 241 4.75 -16.15 -4.60
N ALA A 242 3.89 -16.75 -5.41
CA ALA A 242 4.20 -18.01 -6.11
C ALA A 242 5.20 -17.83 -7.27
N SER A 243 5.50 -16.58 -7.63
CA SER A 243 6.47 -16.24 -8.65
C SER A 243 7.82 -15.93 -8.01
N SER A 244 8.91 -16.01 -8.77
CA SER A 244 10.25 -15.56 -8.33
C SER A 244 10.43 -14.03 -8.31
N LEU A 245 9.35 -13.27 -8.54
CA LEU A 245 9.41 -11.82 -8.68
C LEU A 245 9.89 -11.11 -7.40
N LEU A 246 9.52 -11.61 -6.22
CA LEU A 246 9.98 -11.02 -4.96
C LEU A 246 11.49 -11.11 -4.81
N GLU A 247 12.07 -12.28 -5.10
CA GLU A 247 13.51 -12.48 -5.06
C GLU A 247 14.20 -11.50 -6.01
N ASP A 248 13.72 -11.41 -7.25
CA ASP A 248 14.26 -10.51 -8.26
C ASP A 248 14.16 -9.03 -7.85
N TYR A 249 12.98 -8.58 -7.40
CA TYR A 249 12.72 -7.16 -7.13
C TYR A 249 13.38 -6.66 -5.86
N PHE A 250 13.62 -7.54 -4.88
CA PHE A 250 14.26 -7.22 -3.62
C PHE A 250 15.74 -7.64 -3.53
N GLU A 251 16.31 -8.22 -4.60
CA GLU A 251 17.76 -8.47 -4.61
C GLU A 251 18.54 -7.17 -4.38
N HIS A 252 19.41 -7.16 -3.38
CA HIS A 252 20.22 -6.00 -3.04
C HIS A 252 21.67 -6.39 -2.74
N ASN A 253 22.62 -5.78 -3.44
CA ASN A 253 24.07 -6.01 -3.24
C ASN A 253 24.46 -7.50 -3.28
N GLY A 254 23.87 -8.28 -4.18
CA GLY A 254 24.13 -9.71 -4.33
C GLY A 254 23.52 -10.59 -3.22
N LYS A 255 22.76 -10.00 -2.28
CA LYS A 255 21.99 -10.75 -1.30
C LYS A 255 20.61 -11.07 -1.85
N LYS A 256 20.27 -12.36 -1.86
CA LYS A 256 18.95 -12.82 -2.26
C LYS A 256 17.93 -12.54 -1.16
N PHE A 257 16.80 -12.02 -1.55
CA PHE A 257 15.65 -11.86 -0.66
C PHE A 257 14.96 -13.23 -0.49
N ASN A 258 14.68 -13.61 0.75
CA ASN A 258 13.89 -14.81 1.03
C ASN A 258 12.41 -14.40 1.16
N PRO A 259 11.53 -14.79 0.22
CA PRO A 259 10.13 -14.41 0.24
C PRO A 259 9.34 -15.05 1.40
N PHE A 260 9.84 -16.11 1.99
CA PHE A 260 9.15 -16.82 3.08
C PHE A 260 9.43 -16.18 4.45
N SER A 261 10.66 -15.77 4.71
CA SER A 261 11.00 -15.03 5.93
C SER A 261 10.84 -13.53 5.78
N PHE A 262 10.64 -13.05 4.55
CA PHE A 262 10.64 -11.64 4.18
C PHE A 262 11.92 -10.89 4.61
N ASP A 263 13.05 -11.59 4.55
CA ASP A 263 14.36 -11.09 4.98
C ASP A 263 15.44 -11.38 3.95
N TYR A 264 16.56 -10.68 4.08
CA TYR A 264 17.78 -10.99 3.32
C TYR A 264 18.54 -12.08 4.09
N GLY A 265 18.58 -13.29 3.55
CA GLY A 265 19.18 -14.44 4.22
C GLY A 265 20.56 -14.12 4.80
N VAL A 266 20.64 -14.10 6.10
CA VAL A 266 21.91 -14.35 6.79
C VAL A 266 22.17 -15.82 6.58
N GLU A 267 23.36 -16.20 6.08
CA GLU A 267 23.81 -17.60 6.12
C GLU A 267 23.69 -18.08 7.56
N GLN A 268 22.59 -18.76 7.86
CA GLN A 268 22.40 -19.29 9.20
C GLN A 268 23.28 -20.52 9.34
N THR A 269 24.19 -20.44 10.30
CA THR A 269 24.92 -21.58 10.83
C THR A 269 23.96 -22.73 11.14
N GLN A 270 24.32 -23.88 10.62
CA GLN A 270 23.63 -25.18 10.66
C GLN A 270 22.81 -25.42 11.95
N GLY A 271 21.48 -25.33 11.84
CA GLY A 271 20.56 -25.90 12.83
C GLY A 271 20.41 -27.41 12.60
N LEU A 272 20.05 -28.13 13.63
CA LEU A 272 19.75 -29.57 13.52
C LEU A 272 18.56 -29.77 12.57
N PRO A 273 18.64 -30.70 11.63
CA PRO A 273 17.52 -30.95 10.71
C PRO A 273 16.31 -31.51 11.47
N VAL A 274 15.18 -30.87 11.28
CA VAL A 274 13.88 -31.37 11.78
C VAL A 274 13.13 -31.93 10.57
N PHE A 275 12.73 -33.18 10.65
CA PHE A 275 11.95 -33.82 9.60
C PHE A 275 10.45 -33.68 9.93
N ILE A 276 9.68 -33.16 9.00
CA ILE A 276 8.22 -33.16 9.09
C ILE A 276 7.70 -34.03 7.96
N ASP A 277 6.98 -35.07 8.32
CA ASP A 277 6.22 -35.88 7.36
C ASP A 277 4.95 -35.07 6.97
N VAL A 278 4.91 -34.62 5.74
CA VAL A 278 3.80 -33.81 5.22
C VAL A 278 2.97 -34.72 4.33
N ASN A 279 1.77 -35.05 4.78
CA ASN A 279 0.82 -35.83 3.99
C ASN A 279 0.55 -35.13 2.64
N GLU A 280 0.43 -35.89 1.56
CA GLU A 280 0.27 -35.39 0.18
C GLU A 280 -0.93 -34.44 -0.06
N GLU A 281 -1.83 -34.32 0.93
CA GLU A 281 -3.00 -33.44 0.86
C GLU A 281 -2.73 -31.98 1.28
N LEU A 282 -1.53 -31.66 1.77
CA LEU A 282 -1.23 -30.29 2.16
C LEU A 282 -0.96 -29.40 0.94
N HIS A 283 -1.71 -28.29 0.88
CA HIS A 283 -1.54 -27.31 -0.19
C HIS A 283 -0.06 -26.91 -0.33
N PRO A 284 0.52 -26.85 -1.54
CA PRO A 284 1.96 -26.57 -1.77
C PRO A 284 2.51 -25.34 -1.04
N LEU A 285 1.66 -24.31 -0.81
CA LEU A 285 2.01 -23.11 -0.04
C LEU A 285 2.22 -23.39 1.45
N ILE A 286 1.47 -24.33 2.04
CA ILE A 286 1.60 -24.69 3.46
C ILE A 286 2.86 -25.56 3.62
N ALA A 287 3.11 -26.46 2.69
CA ALA A 287 4.34 -27.27 2.67
C ALA A 287 5.59 -26.38 2.52
N ALA A 288 5.54 -25.37 1.64
CA ALA A 288 6.61 -24.40 1.47
C ALA A 288 6.80 -23.52 2.74
N PHE A 289 5.73 -23.07 3.38
CA PHE A 289 5.78 -22.31 4.62
C PHE A 289 6.40 -23.12 5.76
N ILE A 290 5.99 -24.39 5.93
CA ILE A 290 6.53 -25.31 6.94
C ILE A 290 8.02 -25.58 6.66
N SER A 291 8.41 -25.84 5.41
CA SER A 291 9.79 -26.11 5.05
C SER A 291 10.74 -24.96 5.30
N THR A 292 10.26 -23.72 5.23
CA THR A 292 11.10 -22.51 5.40
C THR A 292 11.19 -22.06 6.85
N GLN A 293 10.11 -22.17 7.62
CA GLN A 293 10.12 -21.81 9.04
C GLN A 293 10.92 -22.79 9.91
N LEU A 294 11.10 -24.04 9.44
CA LEU A 294 11.72 -25.13 10.20
C LEU A 294 13.06 -25.63 9.65
N PHE A 295 13.68 -24.92 8.70
CA PHE A 295 14.96 -25.33 8.11
C PHE A 295 14.97 -26.79 7.57
N ILE A 296 14.00 -27.16 6.76
CA ILE A 296 13.95 -28.48 6.17
C ILE A 296 14.76 -28.49 4.88
N GLN A 297 15.92 -29.12 4.86
CA GLN A 297 16.55 -29.52 3.62
C GLN A 297 15.76 -30.68 3.01
N SER A 298 15.29 -30.52 1.78
CA SER A 298 14.69 -31.60 1.02
C SER A 298 15.72 -32.70 0.81
N ILE A 299 15.54 -33.84 1.48
CA ILE A 299 16.28 -35.04 1.16
C ILE A 299 15.53 -35.75 0.03
N PRO A 300 16.20 -36.17 -1.04
CA PRO A 300 15.57 -36.96 -2.08
C PRO A 300 14.95 -38.23 -1.46
N ALA A 301 13.80 -38.65 -1.95
CA ALA A 301 12.88 -39.70 -1.44
C ALA A 301 13.44 -41.13 -1.37
N ALA A 302 14.64 -41.33 -0.83
CA ALA A 302 15.32 -42.64 -0.74
C ALA A 302 15.82 -42.98 0.66
N ALA A 303 15.35 -42.32 1.75
CA ALA A 303 15.76 -42.74 3.10
C ALA A 303 14.56 -42.58 4.07
N THR A 304 13.64 -43.55 4.04
CA THR A 304 12.66 -43.78 5.10
C THR A 304 13.35 -44.37 6.31
N ALA A 305 13.52 -43.55 7.37
CA ALA A 305 13.76 -44.08 8.72
C ALA A 305 12.64 -43.53 9.62
N THR A 306 11.69 -44.38 9.92
CA THR A 306 10.62 -44.19 10.91
C THR A 306 11.24 -44.10 12.30
N VAL A 307 11.06 -42.98 13.01
CA VAL A 307 11.33 -42.88 14.45
C VAL A 307 9.98 -42.98 15.16
N PRO A 308 9.78 -43.96 16.08
CA PRO A 308 8.52 -44.05 16.84
C PRO A 308 8.46 -42.93 17.88
N ILE A 309 7.33 -42.25 17.93
CA ILE A 309 6.98 -41.32 19.03
C ILE A 309 6.71 -42.19 20.26
N ALA A 310 7.53 -42.05 21.30
CA ALA A 310 7.22 -42.58 22.61
C ALA A 310 6.14 -41.74 23.25
N SER A 311 5.11 -42.41 23.75
CA SER A 311 3.96 -41.96 24.50
C SER A 311 4.28 -41.19 25.78
#